data_8792bd6d64eca6057107c0968b5c9a4e
#
_entry.id   8792bd6d64eca6057107c0968b5c9a4e
#
_cell.length_a   1.000
_cell.length_b   1.000
_cell.length_c   1.000
_cell.angle_alpha   90.00
_cell.angle_beta   90.00
_cell.angle_gamma   90.00
#
_symmetry.space_group_name_H-M   'P 1'
#
loop_
_entity.id
_entity.type
_entity.pdbx_description
1 polymer ?
#
loop_
_entity_poly.entity_id
_entity_poly.type
_entity_poly.pdbx_seq_one_letter_code
_entity_poly.pdbx_strand_id
1 'polypeptide(L)'
;MERKTETGLRVRTARTEDSEAIARILVEAFPALYDAAFGIASAEKNVEIMAALFRASHLALDKTRICERDGRIVGLTILHTGDPIGRGRMWDYARLLRRHLDPVPAVRAFLGGLGANRTLVRRMPHGRDLLYIEALAVQHGERGKGIGTLLLQDAFDWASAESRNRVALHVLHSNTGARRLYEKMGFTLWQPTVWHRLRNRAAPATNWTALLMLRMLSEP
;
A
#
# COMPACT_ATOMS: atom_id res chain seq x y z
N MET A 1 -18.45 0.59 5.13
CA MET A 1 -18.51 -0.57 6.06
C MET A 1 -17.61 -0.23 7.24
N GLU A 2 -18.13 -0.36 8.44
CA GLU A 2 -17.43 -0.06 9.69
C GLU A 2 -17.42 -1.32 10.55
N ARG A 3 -16.26 -1.67 11.10
CA ARG A 3 -16.11 -2.88 11.93
C ARG A 3 -15.59 -2.47 13.31
N LYS A 4 -16.31 -2.84 14.35
CA LYS A 4 -15.90 -2.65 15.75
C LYS A 4 -15.66 -4.02 16.39
N THR A 5 -14.56 -4.15 17.14
CA THR A 5 -14.22 -5.38 17.86
C THR A 5 -14.50 -5.23 19.36
N GLU A 6 -14.62 -6.34 20.06
CA GLU A 6 -14.74 -6.37 21.52
C GLU A 6 -13.50 -5.78 22.23
N THR A 7 -12.35 -5.77 21.55
CA THR A 7 -11.07 -5.21 22.04
C THR A 7 -10.95 -3.70 21.88
N GLY A 8 -12.03 -2.97 21.54
CA GLY A 8 -12.02 -1.53 21.35
C GLY A 8 -11.37 -1.04 20.05
N LEU A 9 -10.96 -1.97 19.17
CA LEU A 9 -10.46 -1.62 17.84
C LEU A 9 -11.63 -1.35 16.89
N ARG A 10 -11.50 -0.30 16.07
CA ARG A 10 -12.48 0.09 15.06
C ARG A 10 -11.79 0.24 13.71
N VAL A 11 -12.33 -0.39 12.67
CA VAL A 11 -11.85 -0.20 11.30
C VAL A 11 -12.87 0.60 10.51
N ARG A 12 -12.42 1.66 9.84
CA ARG A 12 -13.24 2.53 8.99
C ARG A 12 -12.47 3.01 7.76
N THR A 13 -13.18 3.57 6.81
CA THR A 13 -12.58 4.30 5.69
C THR A 13 -11.91 5.59 6.19
N ALA A 14 -10.77 5.92 5.62
CA ALA A 14 -10.04 7.14 5.92
C ALA A 14 -10.77 8.39 5.42
N ARG A 15 -10.52 9.51 6.12
CA ARG A 15 -11.03 10.85 5.79
C ARG A 15 -9.86 11.80 5.55
N THR A 16 -10.14 12.96 5.00
CA THR A 16 -9.10 13.98 4.74
C THR A 16 -8.37 14.41 6.01
N GLU A 17 -9.05 14.47 7.14
CA GLU A 17 -8.49 14.80 8.45
C GLU A 17 -7.44 13.78 8.96
N ASP A 18 -7.51 12.53 8.47
CA ASP A 18 -6.61 11.44 8.84
C ASP A 18 -5.26 11.50 8.11
N SER A 19 -5.13 12.38 7.10
CA SER A 19 -4.00 12.39 6.15
C SER A 19 -2.63 12.44 6.82
N GLU A 20 -2.48 13.23 7.89
CA GLU A 20 -1.20 13.34 8.58
C GLU A 20 -0.86 12.08 9.38
N ALA A 21 -1.83 11.52 10.10
CA ALA A 21 -1.63 10.28 10.86
C ALA A 21 -1.31 9.09 9.93
N ILE A 22 -2.01 9.00 8.79
CA ILE A 22 -1.74 8.01 7.74
C ILE A 22 -0.32 8.18 7.22
N ALA A 23 0.07 9.39 6.84
CA ALA A 23 1.41 9.70 6.33
C ALA A 23 2.51 9.31 7.33
N ARG A 24 2.32 9.64 8.60
CA ARG A 24 3.26 9.31 9.69
C ARG A 24 3.45 7.80 9.84
N ILE A 25 2.37 7.03 9.86
CA ILE A 25 2.43 5.55 9.96
C ILE A 25 3.12 4.95 8.73
N LEU A 26 2.85 5.45 7.53
CA LEU A 26 3.47 4.97 6.31
C LEU A 26 4.97 5.25 6.28
N VAL A 27 5.39 6.48 6.60
CA VAL A 27 6.81 6.85 6.62
C VAL A 27 7.57 6.07 7.69
N GLU A 28 6.96 5.86 8.87
CA GLU A 28 7.53 5.00 9.93
C GLU A 28 7.67 3.54 9.47
N ALA A 29 6.68 3.02 8.75
CA ALA A 29 6.69 1.63 8.30
C ALA A 29 7.64 1.37 7.13
N PHE A 30 7.87 2.37 6.27
CA PHE A 30 8.62 2.23 5.01
C PHE A 30 9.64 3.36 4.80
N PRO A 31 10.52 3.69 5.76
CA PRO A 31 11.38 4.88 5.69
C PRO A 31 12.26 4.87 4.44
N ALA A 32 12.97 3.78 4.17
CA ALA A 32 13.84 3.68 3.00
C ALA A 32 13.10 3.82 1.66
N LEU A 33 11.82 3.44 1.60
CA LEU A 33 11.00 3.62 0.40
C LEU A 33 10.75 5.11 0.14
N TYR A 34 10.38 5.87 1.17
CA TYR A 34 10.05 7.29 1.02
C TYR A 34 11.30 8.14 0.87
N ASP A 35 12.40 7.81 1.56
CA ASP A 35 13.70 8.46 1.35
C ASP A 35 14.17 8.30 -0.10
N ALA A 36 14.03 7.09 -0.66
CA ALA A 36 14.35 6.85 -2.06
C ALA A 36 13.36 7.52 -3.03
N ALA A 37 12.06 7.53 -2.70
CA ALA A 37 11.02 8.11 -3.54
C ALA A 37 11.14 9.62 -3.67
N PHE A 38 11.42 10.31 -2.56
CA PHE A 38 11.50 11.78 -2.55
C PHE A 38 12.94 12.31 -2.62
N GLY A 39 13.94 11.46 -2.44
CA GLY A 39 15.35 11.86 -2.42
C GLY A 39 15.71 12.69 -1.19
N ILE A 40 14.97 12.54 -0.10
CA ILE A 40 15.12 13.30 1.14
C ILE A 40 15.23 12.32 2.30
N ALA A 41 16.31 12.39 3.05
CA ALA A 41 16.51 11.61 4.28
C ALA A 41 15.97 12.37 5.52
N SER A 42 14.70 12.81 5.45
CA SER A 42 14.00 13.47 6.54
C SER A 42 12.60 12.91 6.69
N ALA A 43 12.34 12.24 7.79
CA ALA A 43 11.04 11.65 8.08
C ALA A 43 9.93 12.70 8.15
N GLU A 44 10.20 13.86 8.76
CA GLU A 44 9.23 14.97 8.90
C GLU A 44 8.83 15.51 7.53
N LYS A 45 9.80 15.71 6.63
CA LYS A 45 9.55 16.20 5.28
C LYS A 45 8.79 15.20 4.45
N ASN A 46 9.14 13.92 4.59
CA ASN A 46 8.41 12.82 3.93
C ASN A 46 6.95 12.74 4.42
N VAL A 47 6.71 12.94 5.72
CA VAL A 47 5.35 13.01 6.28
C VAL A 47 4.58 14.21 5.71
N GLU A 48 5.18 15.39 5.65
CA GLU A 48 4.56 16.59 5.08
C GLU A 48 4.10 16.36 3.64
N ILE A 49 4.99 15.83 2.80
CA ILE A 49 4.69 15.54 1.38
C ILE A 49 3.58 14.49 1.26
N MET A 50 3.68 13.38 2.00
CA MET A 50 2.67 12.32 1.96
C MET A 50 1.31 12.82 2.45
N ALA A 51 1.27 13.60 3.53
CA ALA A 51 0.03 14.19 4.04
C ALA A 51 -0.60 15.15 3.01
N ALA A 52 0.21 15.94 2.31
CA ALA A 52 -0.26 16.82 1.24
C ALA A 52 -0.83 16.01 0.06
N LEU A 53 -0.22 14.88 -0.31
CA LEU A 53 -0.72 13.97 -1.35
C LEU A 53 -2.09 13.39 -0.98
N PHE A 54 -2.29 12.98 0.27
CA PHE A 54 -3.59 12.49 0.75
C PHE A 54 -4.64 13.60 0.77
N ARG A 55 -4.34 14.78 1.31
CA ARG A 55 -5.26 15.92 1.35
C ARG A 55 -5.70 16.39 -0.03
N ALA A 56 -4.82 16.37 -1.01
CA ALA A 56 -5.11 16.74 -2.39
C ALA A 56 -5.87 15.64 -3.17
N SER A 57 -6.30 14.57 -2.51
CA SER A 57 -6.97 13.41 -3.11
C SER A 57 -6.19 12.72 -4.24
N HIS A 58 -4.86 12.89 -4.25
CA HIS A 58 -4.00 12.17 -5.21
C HIS A 58 -3.78 10.72 -4.80
N LEU A 59 -3.93 10.44 -3.51
CA LEU A 59 -3.98 9.08 -2.96
C LEU A 59 -5.42 8.78 -2.55
N ALA A 60 -5.87 7.57 -2.84
CA ALA A 60 -7.26 7.18 -2.70
C ALA A 60 -7.64 6.97 -1.22
N LEU A 61 -8.06 8.04 -0.52
CA LEU A 61 -8.56 7.96 0.85
C LEU A 61 -9.79 7.05 0.97
N ASP A 62 -10.65 7.05 -0.05
CA ASP A 62 -11.84 6.21 -0.14
C ASP A 62 -11.51 4.71 -0.16
N LYS A 63 -10.27 4.34 -0.54
CA LYS A 63 -9.73 2.98 -0.55
C LYS A 63 -8.71 2.73 0.55
N THR A 64 -8.51 3.70 1.44
CA THR A 64 -7.65 3.57 2.61
C THR A 64 -8.51 3.20 3.81
N ARG A 65 -8.21 2.04 4.41
CA ARG A 65 -8.86 1.55 5.62
C ARG A 65 -7.93 1.80 6.79
N ILE A 66 -8.44 2.44 7.84
CA ILE A 66 -7.67 2.74 9.05
C ILE A 66 -8.22 1.96 10.24
N CYS A 67 -7.32 1.54 11.12
CA CYS A 67 -7.66 0.93 12.39
C CYS A 67 -7.39 1.93 13.50
N GLU A 68 -8.40 2.19 14.31
CA GLU A 68 -8.36 3.09 15.48
C GLU A 68 -8.41 2.29 16.77
N ARG A 69 -7.69 2.80 17.79
CA ARG A 69 -7.82 2.43 19.20
C ARG A 69 -7.89 3.72 20.02
N ASP A 70 -8.93 3.87 20.83
CA ASP A 70 -9.13 5.04 21.70
C ASP A 70 -8.99 6.38 20.94
N GLY A 71 -9.57 6.45 19.74
CA GLY A 71 -9.54 7.62 18.88
C GLY A 71 -8.20 7.90 18.18
N ARG A 72 -7.20 7.02 18.33
CA ARG A 72 -5.90 7.14 17.64
C ARG A 72 -5.79 6.12 16.52
N ILE A 73 -5.29 6.55 15.38
CA ILE A 73 -5.00 5.65 14.25
C ILE A 73 -3.73 4.86 14.59
N VAL A 74 -3.86 3.53 14.64
CA VAL A 74 -2.78 2.60 15.03
C VAL A 74 -2.33 1.69 13.88
N GLY A 75 -3.05 1.71 12.76
CA GLY A 75 -2.69 0.95 11.56
C GLY A 75 -3.58 1.30 10.40
N LEU A 76 -3.17 0.88 9.20
CA LEU A 76 -3.91 1.14 7.97
C LEU A 76 -3.63 0.08 6.89
N THR A 77 -4.55 0.03 5.92
CA THR A 77 -4.39 -0.72 4.67
C THR A 77 -4.81 0.16 3.51
N ILE A 78 -4.01 0.20 2.43
CA ILE A 78 -4.36 0.87 1.18
C ILE A 78 -4.73 -0.18 0.15
N LEU A 79 -5.93 -0.07 -0.40
CA LEU A 79 -6.52 -1.04 -1.32
C LEU A 79 -6.56 -0.46 -2.74
N HIS A 80 -6.30 -1.28 -3.73
CA HIS A 80 -6.44 -0.92 -5.14
C HIS A 80 -7.29 -1.90 -5.91
N THR A 81 -8.15 -1.34 -6.77
CA THR A 81 -9.01 -2.08 -7.70
C THR A 81 -8.76 -1.56 -9.11
N GLY A 82 -7.98 -2.28 -9.91
CA GLY A 82 -7.66 -1.87 -11.28
C GLY A 82 -6.39 -0.99 -11.39
N ASP A 83 -6.35 -0.08 -12.36
CA ASP A 83 -5.15 0.74 -12.66
C ASP A 83 -4.83 1.70 -11.49
N PRO A 84 -3.69 1.55 -10.83
CA PRO A 84 -3.38 2.27 -9.58
C PRO A 84 -3.21 3.79 -9.75
N ILE A 85 -2.89 4.29 -10.94
CA ILE A 85 -2.76 5.73 -11.19
C ILE A 85 -3.47 6.13 -12.48
N GLY A 86 -4.68 6.69 -12.38
CA GLY A 86 -5.37 7.30 -13.51
C GLY A 86 -4.54 8.44 -14.14
N ARG A 87 -4.47 8.48 -15.49
CA ARG A 87 -3.64 9.45 -16.26
C ARG A 87 -3.89 10.92 -15.88
N GLY A 88 -5.09 11.29 -15.46
CA GLY A 88 -5.42 12.67 -15.07
C GLY A 88 -4.74 13.14 -13.78
N ARG A 89 -4.47 12.26 -12.85
CA ARG A 89 -3.84 12.57 -11.56
C ARG A 89 -2.31 12.77 -11.64
N MET A 90 -1.68 12.40 -12.73
CA MET A 90 -0.22 12.49 -12.89
C MET A 90 0.30 13.93 -12.89
N TRP A 91 -0.39 14.84 -13.58
CA TRP A 91 -0.02 16.25 -13.62
C TRP A 91 -0.21 16.97 -12.28
N ASP A 92 -1.26 16.61 -11.55
CA ASP A 92 -1.50 17.13 -10.22
C ASP A 92 -0.45 16.62 -9.23
N TYR A 93 -0.05 15.36 -9.32
CA TYR A 93 1.07 14.80 -8.58
C TYR A 93 2.38 15.54 -8.86
N ALA A 94 2.72 15.78 -10.13
CA ALA A 94 3.89 16.56 -10.52
C ALA A 94 3.85 17.99 -9.97
N ARG A 95 2.68 18.64 -10.03
CA ARG A 95 2.49 20.00 -9.50
C ARG A 95 2.68 20.04 -7.99
N LEU A 96 2.18 19.04 -7.28
CA LEU A 96 2.32 18.94 -5.82
C LEU A 96 3.79 18.71 -5.42
N LEU A 97 4.49 17.79 -6.08
CA LEU A 97 5.90 17.56 -5.84
C LEU A 97 6.73 18.84 -6.01
N ARG A 98 6.45 19.62 -7.06
CA ARG A 98 7.12 20.92 -7.30
C ARG A 98 6.85 21.97 -6.23
N ARG A 99 5.77 21.87 -5.46
CA ARG A 99 5.48 22.79 -4.35
C ARG A 99 6.26 22.47 -3.08
N HIS A 100 6.62 21.21 -2.90
CA HIS A 100 7.25 20.69 -1.68
C HIS A 100 8.72 20.31 -1.86
N LEU A 101 9.16 20.15 -3.10
CA LEU A 101 10.52 19.72 -3.45
C LEU A 101 11.18 20.71 -4.40
N ASP A 102 12.50 20.85 -4.28
CA ASP A 102 13.32 21.48 -5.29
C ASP A 102 13.19 20.76 -6.65
N PRO A 103 13.49 21.45 -7.77
CA PRO A 103 13.25 20.90 -9.12
C PRO A 103 13.88 19.54 -9.35
N VAL A 104 15.11 19.29 -8.91
CA VAL A 104 15.81 18.01 -9.15
C VAL A 104 15.20 16.88 -8.33
N PRO A 105 14.99 16.98 -7.01
CA PRO A 105 14.23 16.01 -6.23
C PRO A 105 12.81 15.78 -6.76
N ALA A 106 12.09 16.83 -7.17
CA ALA A 106 10.75 16.70 -7.72
C ALA A 106 10.71 15.84 -8.99
N VAL A 107 11.66 16.06 -9.92
CA VAL A 107 11.79 15.24 -11.15
C VAL A 107 12.16 13.80 -10.79
N ARG A 108 13.10 13.58 -9.87
CA ARG A 108 13.48 12.23 -9.42
C ARG A 108 12.30 11.49 -8.79
N ALA A 109 11.56 12.14 -7.89
CA ALA A 109 10.37 11.56 -7.26
C ALA A 109 9.30 11.22 -8.29
N PHE A 110 9.08 12.09 -9.26
CA PHE A 110 8.13 11.85 -10.35
C PHE A 110 8.53 10.66 -11.23
N LEU A 111 9.78 10.60 -11.67
CA LEU A 111 10.31 9.50 -12.48
C LEU A 111 10.39 8.21 -11.68
N GLY A 112 10.77 8.27 -10.41
CA GLY A 112 10.79 7.13 -9.48
C GLY A 112 9.41 6.55 -9.26
N GLY A 113 8.41 7.39 -9.04
CA GLY A 113 7.00 6.97 -8.94
C GLY A 113 6.49 6.30 -10.22
N LEU A 114 6.81 6.86 -11.38
CA LEU A 114 6.48 6.24 -12.67
C LEU A 114 7.17 4.88 -12.86
N GLY A 115 8.45 4.77 -12.50
CA GLY A 115 9.24 3.55 -12.63
C GLY A 115 8.74 2.46 -11.68
N ALA A 116 8.51 2.80 -10.42
CA ALA A 116 7.99 1.89 -9.41
C ALA A 116 6.61 1.37 -9.82
N ASN A 117 5.70 2.26 -10.23
CA ASN A 117 4.37 1.90 -10.70
C ASN A 117 4.43 0.95 -11.90
N ARG A 118 5.24 1.26 -12.93
CA ARG A 118 5.41 0.39 -14.11
C ARG A 118 5.95 -0.99 -13.73
N THR A 119 6.89 -1.07 -12.82
CA THR A 119 7.52 -2.34 -12.42
C THR A 119 6.57 -3.19 -11.58
N LEU A 120 5.86 -2.58 -10.63
CA LEU A 120 4.88 -3.25 -9.79
C LEU A 120 3.67 -3.72 -10.63
N VAL A 121 3.07 -2.83 -11.40
CA VAL A 121 1.90 -3.15 -12.25
C VAL A 121 2.20 -4.24 -13.27
N ARG A 122 3.38 -4.25 -13.89
CA ARG A 122 3.78 -5.30 -14.85
C ARG A 122 3.90 -6.68 -14.21
N ARG A 123 4.17 -6.75 -12.92
CA ARG A 123 4.34 -8.02 -12.17
C ARG A 123 3.07 -8.49 -11.49
N MET A 124 2.01 -7.67 -11.49
CA MET A 124 0.73 -8.03 -10.87
C MET A 124 -0.06 -9.01 -11.75
N PRO A 125 -0.78 -9.96 -11.13
CA PRO A 125 -1.85 -10.65 -11.82
C PRO A 125 -2.91 -9.61 -12.20
N HIS A 126 -3.39 -9.67 -13.45
CA HIS A 126 -4.43 -8.78 -13.94
C HIS A 126 -5.79 -9.46 -13.82
N GLY A 127 -6.83 -8.68 -13.61
CA GLY A 127 -8.22 -9.15 -13.59
C GLY A 127 -9.11 -8.21 -12.79
N ARG A 128 -10.38 -8.12 -13.20
CA ARG A 128 -11.38 -7.33 -12.48
C ARG A 128 -11.75 -7.93 -11.13
N ASP A 129 -11.44 -9.19 -10.93
CA ASP A 129 -11.67 -10.00 -9.77
C ASP A 129 -10.56 -9.90 -8.71
N LEU A 130 -9.54 -9.04 -8.96
CA LEU A 130 -8.40 -8.86 -8.07
C LEU A 130 -8.54 -7.60 -7.21
N LEU A 131 -8.35 -7.77 -5.89
CA LEU A 131 -8.01 -6.70 -4.96
C LEU A 131 -6.50 -6.73 -4.72
N TYR A 132 -5.84 -5.58 -4.84
CA TYR A 132 -4.43 -5.45 -4.50
C TYR A 132 -4.26 -4.62 -3.23
N ILE A 133 -3.54 -5.16 -2.25
CA ILE A 133 -3.11 -4.45 -1.05
C ILE A 133 -1.78 -3.77 -1.35
N GLU A 134 -1.79 -2.45 -1.53
CA GLU A 134 -0.60 -1.66 -1.80
C GLU A 134 0.26 -1.51 -0.54
N ALA A 135 -0.38 -1.21 0.58
CA ALA A 135 0.28 -1.06 1.86
C ALA A 135 -0.56 -1.68 2.98
N LEU A 136 0.11 -2.33 3.91
CA LEU A 136 -0.41 -2.69 5.22
C LEU A 136 0.63 -2.24 6.24
N ALA A 137 0.26 -1.30 7.09
CA ALA A 137 1.15 -0.72 8.07
C ALA A 137 0.50 -0.69 9.46
N VAL A 138 1.27 -1.04 10.48
CA VAL A 138 0.88 -0.97 11.89
C VAL A 138 1.96 -0.22 12.65
N GLN A 139 1.54 0.77 13.43
CA GLN A 139 2.40 1.59 14.28
C GLN A 139 3.30 0.70 15.15
N HIS A 140 4.57 1.06 15.31
CA HIS A 140 5.58 0.18 15.92
C HIS A 140 5.14 -0.38 17.28
N GLY A 141 4.69 0.45 18.20
CA GLY A 141 4.24 0.06 19.54
C GLY A 141 2.93 -0.76 19.59
N GLU A 142 2.24 -0.90 18.45
CA GLU A 142 0.97 -1.62 18.31
C GLU A 142 1.10 -2.95 17.55
N ARG A 143 2.31 -3.29 17.12
CA ARG A 143 2.58 -4.56 16.43
C ARG A 143 2.42 -5.75 17.39
N GLY A 144 2.10 -6.91 16.84
CA GLY A 144 1.89 -8.13 17.64
C GLY A 144 0.54 -8.21 18.36
N LYS A 145 -0.30 -7.15 18.32
CA LYS A 145 -1.59 -7.08 19.00
C LYS A 145 -2.80 -7.44 18.09
N GLY A 146 -2.57 -8.16 16.99
CA GLY A 146 -3.64 -8.62 16.08
C GLY A 146 -4.15 -7.60 15.06
N ILE A 147 -3.66 -6.34 15.08
CA ILE A 147 -4.14 -5.27 14.19
C ILE A 147 -3.94 -5.62 12.72
N GLY A 148 -2.78 -6.18 12.34
CA GLY A 148 -2.53 -6.61 10.97
C GLY A 148 -3.49 -7.70 10.49
N THR A 149 -3.85 -8.64 11.37
CA THR A 149 -4.86 -9.67 11.11
C THR A 149 -6.24 -9.04 10.89
N LEU A 150 -6.63 -8.09 11.73
CA LEU A 150 -7.90 -7.38 11.63
C LEU A 150 -8.00 -6.59 10.32
N LEU A 151 -6.94 -5.88 9.93
CA LEU A 151 -6.88 -5.12 8.67
C LEU A 151 -6.94 -6.03 7.44
N LEU A 152 -6.30 -7.20 7.47
CA LEU A 152 -6.42 -8.19 6.38
C LEU A 152 -7.83 -8.76 6.29
N GLN A 153 -8.45 -9.07 7.42
CA GLN A 153 -9.83 -9.55 7.43
C GLN A 153 -10.81 -8.51 6.87
N ASP A 154 -10.64 -7.23 7.25
CA ASP A 154 -11.43 -6.12 6.69
C ASP A 154 -11.22 -5.99 5.16
N ALA A 155 -9.97 -6.19 4.68
CA ALA A 155 -9.68 -6.20 3.25
C ALA A 155 -10.34 -7.37 2.52
N PHE A 156 -10.45 -8.55 3.14
CA PHE A 156 -11.15 -9.70 2.55
C PHE A 156 -12.66 -9.46 2.49
N ASP A 157 -13.24 -8.93 3.58
CA ASP A 157 -14.67 -8.59 3.61
C ASP A 157 -14.98 -7.52 2.54
N TRP A 158 -14.08 -6.55 2.37
CA TRP A 158 -14.18 -5.53 1.33
C TRP A 158 -14.10 -6.14 -0.08
N ALA A 159 -13.15 -7.06 -0.30
CA ALA A 159 -13.00 -7.77 -1.58
C ALA A 159 -14.26 -8.57 -1.92
N SER A 160 -14.80 -9.31 -0.97
CA SER A 160 -16.03 -10.08 -1.14
C SER A 160 -17.24 -9.21 -1.47
N ALA A 161 -17.38 -8.07 -0.78
CA ALA A 161 -18.45 -7.10 -1.05
C ALA A 161 -18.37 -6.51 -2.47
N GLU A 162 -17.17 -6.39 -3.04
CA GLU A 162 -16.91 -5.93 -4.41
C GLU A 162 -16.89 -7.09 -5.43
N SER A 163 -17.37 -8.29 -5.05
CA SER A 163 -17.35 -9.50 -5.89
C SER A 163 -15.95 -9.84 -6.42
N ARG A 164 -14.92 -9.65 -5.60
CA ARG A 164 -13.54 -10.01 -5.93
C ARG A 164 -13.16 -11.27 -5.19
N ASN A 165 -12.65 -12.24 -5.93
CA ASN A 165 -12.28 -13.55 -5.39
C ASN A 165 -10.77 -13.74 -5.22
N ARG A 166 -9.97 -12.73 -5.57
CA ARG A 166 -8.51 -12.76 -5.41
C ARG A 166 -8.00 -11.54 -4.67
N VAL A 167 -7.08 -11.76 -3.72
CA VAL A 167 -6.36 -10.69 -3.03
C VAL A 167 -4.87 -10.92 -3.21
N ALA A 168 -4.15 -9.89 -3.62
CA ALA A 168 -2.70 -9.96 -3.81
C ALA A 168 -1.98 -8.82 -3.09
N LEU A 169 -0.73 -9.05 -2.74
CA LEU A 169 0.16 -8.07 -2.15
C LEU A 169 1.62 -8.37 -2.49
N HIS A 170 2.48 -7.38 -2.35
CA HIS A 170 3.93 -7.58 -2.35
C HIS A 170 4.49 -7.51 -0.94
N VAL A 171 5.48 -8.35 -0.66
CA VAL A 171 6.22 -8.34 0.61
C VAL A 171 7.71 -8.48 0.34
N LEU A 172 8.54 -7.73 1.05
CA LEU A 172 9.99 -7.89 0.95
C LEU A 172 10.39 -9.28 1.46
N HIS A 173 11.32 -9.94 0.76
CA HIS A 173 11.84 -11.25 1.18
C HIS A 173 12.37 -11.22 2.62
N SER A 174 13.01 -10.13 3.00
CA SER A 174 13.55 -9.90 4.36
C SER A 174 12.48 -9.67 5.43
N ASN A 175 11.24 -9.32 5.07
CA ASN A 175 10.18 -9.07 6.05
C ASN A 175 9.50 -10.37 6.47
N THR A 176 10.24 -11.17 7.26
CA THR A 176 9.78 -12.50 7.72
C THR A 176 8.54 -12.42 8.61
N GLY A 177 8.38 -11.33 9.37
CA GLY A 177 7.20 -11.12 10.23
C GLY A 177 5.93 -10.95 9.42
N ALA A 178 5.95 -10.09 8.41
CA ALA A 178 4.81 -9.89 7.52
C ALA A 178 4.51 -11.17 6.71
N ARG A 179 5.55 -11.86 6.21
CA ARG A 179 5.36 -13.12 5.47
C ARG A 179 4.62 -14.16 6.29
N ARG A 180 5.03 -14.40 7.55
CA ARG A 180 4.33 -15.34 8.47
C ARG A 180 2.88 -14.94 8.70
N LEU A 181 2.59 -13.63 8.82
CA LEU A 181 1.21 -13.15 8.93
C LEU A 181 0.42 -13.49 7.67
N TYR A 182 0.96 -13.21 6.50
CA TYR A 182 0.26 -13.47 5.22
C TYR A 182 0.05 -14.96 4.99
N GLU A 183 1.06 -15.80 5.25
CA GLU A 183 0.96 -17.27 5.17
C GLU A 183 -0.14 -17.80 6.12
N LYS A 184 -0.17 -17.31 7.38
CA LYS A 184 -1.25 -17.64 8.34
C LYS A 184 -2.63 -17.19 7.86
N MET A 185 -2.69 -16.11 7.10
CA MET A 185 -3.93 -15.58 6.52
C MET A 185 -4.27 -16.22 5.16
N GLY A 186 -3.59 -17.30 4.77
CA GLY A 186 -3.89 -18.09 3.57
C GLY A 186 -3.32 -17.53 2.26
N PHE A 187 -2.38 -16.60 2.32
CA PHE A 187 -1.64 -16.18 1.14
C PHE A 187 -0.56 -17.20 0.79
N THR A 188 -0.39 -17.46 -0.49
CA THR A 188 0.67 -18.31 -1.04
C THR A 188 1.55 -17.51 -2.00
N LEU A 189 2.80 -17.93 -2.18
CA LEU A 189 3.69 -17.33 -3.16
C LEU A 189 3.11 -17.53 -4.57
N TRP A 190 2.87 -16.41 -5.26
CA TRP A 190 2.44 -16.48 -6.64
C TRP A 190 3.67 -16.70 -7.56
N GLN A 191 3.67 -17.83 -8.24
CA GLN A 191 4.69 -18.13 -9.24
C GLN A 191 4.15 -17.77 -10.62
N PRO A 192 4.78 -16.79 -11.31
CA PRO A 192 4.37 -16.45 -12.66
C PRO A 192 4.59 -17.63 -13.60
N THR A 193 3.65 -17.85 -14.51
CA THR A 193 3.79 -18.84 -15.59
C THR A 193 5.05 -18.55 -16.45
N VAL A 194 5.52 -19.56 -17.21
CA VAL A 194 6.72 -19.45 -18.07
C VAL A 194 6.67 -18.21 -18.98
N TRP A 195 5.50 -17.87 -19.53
CA TRP A 195 5.27 -16.67 -20.35
C TRP A 195 5.51 -15.35 -19.60
N HIS A 196 5.16 -15.28 -18.33
CA HIS A 196 5.44 -14.12 -17.49
C HIS A 196 6.93 -13.94 -17.21
N ARG A 197 7.67 -15.06 -17.05
CA ARG A 197 9.13 -15.04 -16.87
C ARG A 197 9.86 -14.55 -18.12
N LEU A 198 9.43 -14.98 -19.31
CA LEU A 198 10.03 -14.56 -20.59
C LEU A 198 9.82 -13.05 -20.84
N ARG A 199 8.63 -12.53 -20.55
CA ARG A 199 8.30 -11.12 -20.74
C ARG A 199 9.04 -10.19 -19.77
N ASN A 200 9.46 -10.69 -18.60
CA ASN A 200 10.08 -9.91 -17.53
C ASN A 200 11.63 -10.04 -17.47
N ARG A 201 12.26 -10.70 -18.44
CA ARG A 201 13.72 -10.87 -18.49
C ARG A 201 14.51 -9.55 -18.58
N ALA A 202 13.87 -8.46 -18.98
CA ALA A 202 14.51 -7.15 -19.16
C ALA A 202 14.39 -6.20 -17.95
N ALA A 203 13.85 -6.64 -16.81
CA ALA A 203 13.78 -5.80 -15.63
C ALA A 203 15.11 -5.87 -14.85
N PRO A 204 15.78 -4.73 -14.58
CA PRO A 204 16.98 -4.72 -13.76
C PRO A 204 16.70 -5.33 -12.40
N ALA A 205 17.60 -6.20 -11.92
CA ALA A 205 17.59 -6.72 -10.56
C ALA A 205 17.87 -5.56 -9.60
N THR A 206 16.82 -4.86 -9.19
CA THR A 206 16.93 -3.97 -8.04
C THR A 206 17.04 -4.85 -6.78
N ASN A 207 17.89 -4.47 -5.82
CA ASN A 207 18.11 -5.18 -4.54
C ASN A 207 16.86 -5.37 -3.66
N TRP A 208 15.68 -5.01 -4.16
CA TRP A 208 14.37 -5.18 -3.56
C TRP A 208 13.72 -6.46 -4.09
N THR A 209 14.08 -7.59 -3.53
CA THR A 209 13.39 -8.86 -3.82
C THR A 209 12.03 -8.84 -3.14
N ALA A 210 11.05 -8.22 -3.78
CA ALA A 210 9.66 -8.29 -3.37
C ALA A 210 9.03 -9.57 -3.90
N LEU A 211 8.44 -10.33 -3.00
CA LEU A 211 7.65 -11.52 -3.30
C LEU A 211 6.20 -11.09 -3.52
N LEU A 212 5.60 -11.57 -4.60
CA LEU A 212 4.16 -11.45 -4.79
C LEU A 212 3.47 -12.63 -4.12
N MET A 213 2.52 -12.34 -3.26
CA MET A 213 1.68 -13.33 -2.61
C MET A 213 0.22 -13.14 -3.03
N LEU A 214 -0.49 -14.25 -3.22
CA LEU A 214 -1.88 -14.30 -3.66
C LEU A 214 -2.69 -15.17 -2.70
N ARG A 215 -3.91 -14.73 -2.41
CA ARG A 215 -4.94 -15.53 -1.75
C ARG A 215 -6.18 -15.61 -2.64
N MET A 216 -6.73 -16.81 -2.80
CA MET A 216 -8.08 -17.02 -3.33
C MET A 216 -9.07 -16.90 -2.19
N LEU A 217 -10.12 -16.13 -2.37
CA LEU A 217 -11.27 -16.12 -1.47
C LEU A 217 -12.23 -17.19 -1.95
N SER A 218 -12.77 -17.99 -1.03
CA SER A 218 -13.86 -18.92 -1.34
C SER A 218 -15.04 -18.11 -1.88
N GLU A 219 -15.75 -18.61 -2.87
CA GLU A 219 -17.05 -18.07 -3.23
C GLU A 219 -17.97 -18.13 -2.00
N PRO A 220 -18.80 -17.10 -1.79
CA PRO A 220 -19.71 -17.04 -0.64
C PRO A 220 -20.75 -18.17 -0.67
#